data_e56cdd1fafb26847e476e44a55d20f49
#
_entry.id   e56cdd1fafb26847e476e44a55d20f49
#
_cell.length_a   1.000
_cell.length_b   1.000
_cell.length_c   1.000
_cell.angle_alpha   90.00
_cell.angle_beta   90.00
_cell.angle_gamma   90.00
#
_symmetry.space_group_name_H-M   'P 1'
#
loop_
_entity.id
_entity.type
_entity.pdbx_description
1 polymer ?
#
loop_
_entity_poly.entity_id
_entity_poly.type
_entity_poly.pdbx_seq_one_letter_code
_entity_poly.pdbx_strand_id
1 'polypeptide(L)'
;LSVAAGIPDAVKSNIDTDRFPEWQPFLDAVQQRRPDAGTWCEAWTVRDLVIHQAGNALELGRVLGAHLAGEPVATRTFEEREAPLRAMNDSDLWAALHTNMVLLNEVAEAADDIAADADVAWTGRTMKAPWFAEHMREELVLHGWDITGDDAAAQARLAEHWMTTHSVLAVGKPLLAKGVKQLRPGERIEARLRVAGADDVVVDADADRTTIRLADPDGPATLETDAAARVLLLWGRRPADPSRICSRVGPETLGRVRSLLAGY
;
A
#
# COMPACT_ATOMS: atom_id res chain seq x y z
N LEU A 1 -4.38 -32.57 -11.36
CA LEU A 1 -3.04 -32.10 -10.93
C LEU A 1 -2.51 -31.16 -12.00
N SER A 2 -2.91 -29.88 -11.93
CA SER A 2 -2.32 -28.83 -12.76
C SER A 2 -1.17 -28.25 -11.95
N VAL A 3 0.04 -28.51 -12.42
CA VAL A 3 1.27 -27.87 -11.93
C VAL A 3 1.13 -26.40 -12.27
N ALA A 4 1.15 -25.51 -11.27
CA ALA A 4 1.26 -24.08 -11.50
C ALA A 4 2.50 -23.87 -12.40
N ALA A 5 2.31 -23.23 -13.55
CA ALA A 5 3.41 -22.87 -14.42
C ALA A 5 4.35 -21.95 -13.64
N GLY A 6 5.49 -22.47 -13.21
CA GLY A 6 6.48 -21.72 -12.46
C GLY A 6 6.99 -20.55 -13.30
N ILE A 7 7.31 -19.45 -12.64
CA ILE A 7 7.99 -18.32 -13.27
C ILE A 7 9.29 -18.84 -13.87
N PRO A 8 9.57 -18.59 -15.16
CA PRO A 8 10.83 -19.00 -15.78
C PRO A 8 12.02 -18.43 -14.97
N ASP A 9 13.04 -19.25 -14.72
CA ASP A 9 14.22 -18.83 -13.93
C ASP A 9 14.97 -17.63 -14.54
N ALA A 10 14.82 -17.36 -15.82
CA ALA A 10 15.35 -16.18 -16.51
C ALA A 10 14.70 -14.86 -16.06
N VAL A 11 13.56 -14.92 -15.39
CA VAL A 11 12.78 -13.73 -14.91
C VAL A 11 13.29 -13.20 -13.58
N LYS A 12 14.15 -13.93 -12.87
CA LYS A 12 14.62 -13.57 -11.52
C LYS A 12 15.76 -12.55 -11.45
N SER A 13 16.35 -12.10 -12.58
CA SER A 13 17.73 -11.59 -12.55
C SER A 13 17.94 -10.07 -12.64
N ASN A 14 16.91 -9.24 -12.78
CA ASN A 14 17.10 -7.80 -13.07
C ASN A 14 16.41 -6.82 -12.11
N ILE A 15 15.81 -7.28 -11.03
CA ILE A 15 15.25 -6.39 -9.99
C ILE A 15 16.23 -6.35 -8.83
N ASP A 16 16.64 -5.14 -8.47
CA ASP A 16 17.52 -4.93 -7.32
C ASP A 16 16.80 -5.34 -6.02
N THR A 17 17.25 -6.42 -5.42
CA THR A 17 16.70 -6.96 -4.17
C THR A 17 17.05 -6.10 -2.95
N ASP A 18 18.05 -5.25 -3.03
CA ASP A 18 18.35 -4.29 -1.97
C ASP A 18 17.36 -3.11 -2.01
N ARG A 19 16.93 -2.72 -3.22
CA ARG A 19 15.89 -1.71 -3.41
C ARG A 19 14.48 -2.25 -3.14
N PHE A 20 14.18 -3.48 -3.53
CA PHE A 20 12.88 -4.14 -3.37
C PHE A 20 12.99 -5.47 -2.62
N PRO A 21 13.38 -5.46 -1.33
CA PRO A 21 13.53 -6.70 -0.56
C PRO A 21 12.21 -7.47 -0.37
N GLU A 22 11.07 -6.81 -0.57
CA GLU A 22 9.73 -7.40 -0.48
C GLU A 22 9.30 -8.14 -1.76
N TRP A 23 10.05 -7.97 -2.87
CA TRP A 23 9.71 -8.55 -4.16
C TRP A 23 9.65 -10.08 -4.13
N GLN A 24 10.71 -10.74 -3.69
CA GLN A 24 10.73 -12.21 -3.65
C GLN A 24 9.69 -12.78 -2.67
N PRO A 25 9.53 -12.27 -1.44
CA PRO A 25 8.44 -12.67 -0.56
C PRO A 25 7.03 -12.55 -1.16
N PHE A 26 6.75 -11.49 -1.93
CA PHE A 26 5.49 -11.34 -2.63
C PHE A 26 5.32 -12.41 -3.71
N LEU A 27 6.33 -12.66 -4.54
CA LEU A 27 6.30 -13.71 -5.56
C LEU A 27 6.04 -15.08 -4.94
N ASP A 28 6.74 -15.41 -3.85
CA ASP A 28 6.59 -16.69 -3.16
C ASP A 28 5.16 -16.87 -2.62
N ALA A 29 4.56 -15.80 -2.08
CA ALA A 29 3.19 -15.82 -1.61
C ALA A 29 2.18 -16.08 -2.76
N VAL A 30 2.36 -15.41 -3.89
CA VAL A 30 1.50 -15.62 -5.07
C VAL A 30 1.64 -17.04 -5.63
N GLN A 31 2.87 -17.57 -5.76
CA GLN A 31 3.13 -18.90 -6.31
C GLN A 31 2.54 -20.05 -5.47
N GLN A 32 2.36 -19.84 -4.18
CA GLN A 32 1.76 -20.81 -3.26
C GLN A 32 0.24 -20.88 -3.37
N ARG A 33 -0.40 -20.02 -4.14
CA ARG A 33 -1.85 -19.92 -4.24
C ARG A 33 -2.31 -20.07 -5.70
N ARG A 34 -3.52 -20.54 -5.87
CA ARG A 34 -4.15 -20.57 -7.20
C ARG A 34 -4.54 -19.14 -7.60
N PRO A 35 -4.47 -18.78 -8.90
CA PRO A 35 -4.85 -17.45 -9.37
C PRO A 35 -6.28 -17.04 -9.01
N ASP A 36 -7.22 -17.99 -9.00
CA ASP A 36 -8.63 -17.77 -8.66
C ASP A 36 -8.95 -17.85 -7.16
N ALA A 37 -7.94 -18.07 -6.32
CA ALA A 37 -8.15 -18.11 -4.87
C ALA A 37 -8.47 -16.71 -4.33
N GLY A 38 -9.45 -16.61 -3.45
CA GLY A 38 -9.77 -15.38 -2.72
C GLY A 38 -8.64 -14.94 -1.78
N THR A 39 -8.62 -13.67 -1.44
CA THR A 39 -7.61 -13.04 -0.59
C THR A 39 -8.26 -12.34 0.60
N TRP A 40 -7.45 -11.78 1.50
CA TRP A 40 -7.92 -10.90 2.60
C TRP A 40 -8.34 -9.50 2.12
N CYS A 41 -8.01 -9.14 0.88
CA CYS A 41 -8.61 -7.99 0.19
C CYS A 41 -9.96 -8.43 -0.38
N GLU A 42 -11.06 -8.02 0.26
CA GLU A 42 -12.41 -8.45 -0.13
C GLU A 42 -12.69 -8.24 -1.62
N ALA A 43 -13.32 -9.21 -2.25
CA ALA A 43 -13.65 -9.28 -3.67
C ALA A 43 -12.46 -9.42 -4.65
N TRP A 44 -11.24 -9.55 -4.15
CA TRP A 44 -10.07 -9.73 -5.01
C TRP A 44 -9.53 -11.16 -4.94
N THR A 45 -9.19 -11.70 -6.09
CA THR A 45 -8.44 -12.95 -6.23
C THR A 45 -6.93 -12.68 -6.20
N VAL A 46 -6.12 -13.73 -6.09
CA VAL A 46 -4.67 -13.63 -6.23
C VAL A 46 -4.29 -13.02 -7.60
N ARG A 47 -5.01 -13.41 -8.67
CA ARG A 47 -4.81 -12.84 -10.00
C ARG A 47 -5.10 -11.34 -10.05
N ASP A 48 -6.15 -10.87 -9.37
CA ASP A 48 -6.45 -9.43 -9.31
C ASP A 48 -5.33 -8.65 -8.62
N LEU A 49 -4.70 -9.21 -7.57
CA LEU A 49 -3.54 -8.61 -6.93
C LEU A 49 -2.34 -8.53 -7.89
N VAL A 50 -2.09 -9.55 -8.69
CA VAL A 50 -1.01 -9.52 -9.71
C VAL A 50 -1.28 -8.45 -10.76
N ILE A 51 -2.52 -8.32 -11.25
CA ILE A 51 -2.94 -7.26 -12.18
C ILE A 51 -2.69 -5.89 -11.55
N HIS A 52 -3.11 -5.69 -10.32
CA HIS A 52 -2.95 -4.44 -9.59
C HIS A 52 -1.48 -4.07 -9.43
N GLN A 53 -0.64 -5.01 -8.99
CA GLN A 53 0.79 -4.77 -8.81
C GLN A 53 1.50 -4.47 -10.14
N ALA A 54 1.14 -5.17 -11.21
CA ALA A 54 1.69 -4.89 -12.54
C ALA A 54 1.27 -3.49 -13.04
N GLY A 55 0.04 -3.09 -12.79
CA GLY A 55 -0.47 -1.76 -13.10
C GLY A 55 0.20 -0.66 -12.28
N ASN A 56 0.41 -0.89 -10.97
CA ASN A 56 1.10 0.05 -10.09
C ASN A 56 2.56 0.24 -10.49
N ALA A 57 3.32 -0.84 -10.71
CA ALA A 57 4.71 -0.77 -11.12
C ALA A 57 4.88 0.01 -12.43
N LEU A 58 4.03 -0.29 -13.43
CA LEU A 58 4.02 0.44 -14.71
C LEU A 58 3.75 1.93 -14.50
N GLU A 59 2.75 2.27 -13.70
CA GLU A 59 2.32 3.66 -13.53
C GLU A 59 3.33 4.48 -12.74
N LEU A 60 3.90 3.90 -11.67
CA LEU A 60 4.98 4.52 -10.91
C LEU A 60 6.19 4.79 -11.79
N GLY A 61 6.65 3.79 -12.55
CA GLY A 61 7.77 3.95 -13.50
C GLY A 61 7.48 4.99 -14.58
N ARG A 62 6.28 4.99 -15.16
CA ARG A 62 5.86 5.95 -16.20
C ARG A 62 5.84 7.39 -15.70
N VAL A 63 5.22 7.63 -14.54
CA VAL A 63 5.08 8.98 -14.00
C VAL A 63 6.42 9.54 -13.55
N LEU A 64 7.21 8.74 -12.83
CA LEU A 64 8.55 9.13 -12.39
C LEU A 64 9.48 9.35 -13.59
N GLY A 65 9.51 8.43 -14.56
CA GLY A 65 10.34 8.55 -15.77
C GLY A 65 9.99 9.78 -16.61
N ALA A 66 8.71 10.07 -16.79
CA ALA A 66 8.27 11.28 -17.49
C ALA A 66 8.68 12.57 -16.75
N HIS A 67 8.64 12.56 -15.41
CA HIS A 67 9.14 13.69 -14.61
C HIS A 67 10.65 13.89 -14.82
N LEU A 68 11.44 12.83 -14.79
CA LEU A 68 12.90 12.88 -15.01
C LEU A 68 13.25 13.37 -16.42
N ALA A 69 12.43 13.04 -17.41
CA ALA A 69 12.58 13.51 -18.78
C ALA A 69 12.14 14.99 -18.98
N GLY A 70 11.59 15.65 -17.96
CA GLY A 70 11.08 17.01 -18.05
C GLY A 70 9.70 17.11 -18.73
N GLU A 71 9.01 15.99 -18.91
CA GLU A 71 7.70 15.88 -19.57
C GLU A 71 6.65 15.27 -18.61
N PRO A 72 6.32 15.93 -17.49
CA PRO A 72 5.46 15.37 -16.46
C PRO A 72 4.08 15.01 -17.01
N VAL A 73 3.58 13.85 -16.61
CA VAL A 73 2.29 13.31 -17.06
C VAL A 73 1.35 13.06 -15.87
N ALA A 74 0.05 13.13 -16.10
CA ALA A 74 -0.95 12.81 -15.10
C ALA A 74 -1.00 11.30 -14.83
N THR A 75 -1.32 10.93 -13.60
CA THR A 75 -1.58 9.54 -13.20
C THR A 75 -2.87 9.05 -13.84
N ARG A 76 -2.83 7.88 -14.48
CA ARG A 76 -4.01 7.19 -15.02
C ARG A 76 -4.86 6.60 -13.89
N THR A 77 -6.14 6.44 -14.14
CA THR A 77 -7.05 5.72 -13.24
C THR A 77 -6.70 4.23 -13.15
N PHE A 78 -7.20 3.55 -12.13
CA PHE A 78 -7.04 2.10 -12.00
C PHE A 78 -7.54 1.36 -13.24
N GLU A 79 -8.71 1.73 -13.76
CA GLU A 79 -9.27 1.09 -14.95
C GLU A 79 -8.38 1.27 -16.19
N GLU A 80 -7.86 2.47 -16.42
CA GLU A 80 -7.00 2.73 -17.58
C GLU A 80 -5.70 1.94 -17.56
N ARG A 81 -5.11 1.70 -16.40
CA ARG A 81 -3.85 0.97 -16.26
C ARG A 81 -4.03 -0.54 -16.12
N GLU A 82 -5.18 -1.02 -15.61
CA GLU A 82 -5.43 -2.43 -15.35
C GLU A 82 -6.22 -3.14 -16.46
N ALA A 83 -7.08 -2.44 -17.21
CA ALA A 83 -7.88 -3.07 -18.25
C ALA A 83 -7.06 -3.87 -19.29
N PRO A 84 -5.92 -3.38 -19.81
CA PRO A 84 -5.07 -4.17 -20.70
C PRO A 84 -4.51 -5.43 -20.04
N LEU A 85 -4.17 -5.37 -18.75
CA LEU A 85 -3.59 -6.47 -17.97
C LEU A 85 -4.66 -7.55 -17.69
N ARG A 86 -5.92 -7.15 -17.45
CA ARG A 86 -7.04 -8.10 -17.28
C ARG A 86 -7.28 -8.98 -18.50
N ALA A 87 -7.00 -8.47 -19.69
CA ALA A 87 -7.15 -9.19 -20.95
C ALA A 87 -6.02 -10.21 -21.23
N MET A 88 -4.92 -10.14 -20.49
CA MET A 88 -3.77 -11.05 -20.68
C MET A 88 -4.07 -12.45 -20.10
N ASN A 89 -3.46 -13.48 -20.67
CA ASN A 89 -3.34 -14.77 -19.99
C ASN A 89 -2.35 -14.68 -18.81
N ASP A 90 -2.30 -15.68 -17.96
CA ASP A 90 -1.47 -15.64 -16.75
C ASP A 90 0.03 -15.55 -17.07
N SER A 91 0.53 -16.19 -18.11
CA SER A 91 1.93 -16.13 -18.50
C SER A 91 2.35 -14.72 -18.94
N ASP A 92 1.52 -14.08 -19.77
CA ASP A 92 1.76 -12.71 -20.24
C ASP A 92 1.62 -11.70 -19.11
N LEU A 93 0.68 -11.91 -18.19
CA LEU A 93 0.51 -11.08 -17.00
C LEU A 93 1.74 -11.14 -16.08
N TRP A 94 2.32 -12.33 -15.89
CA TRP A 94 3.56 -12.50 -15.14
C TRP A 94 4.73 -11.78 -15.79
N ALA A 95 4.87 -11.93 -17.09
CA ALA A 95 5.90 -11.23 -17.86
C ALA A 95 5.73 -9.70 -17.76
N ALA A 96 4.49 -9.22 -17.83
CA ALA A 96 4.17 -7.79 -17.66
C ALA A 96 4.54 -7.28 -16.26
N LEU A 97 4.16 -7.99 -15.19
CA LEU A 97 4.52 -7.62 -13.82
C LEU A 97 6.05 -7.48 -13.68
N HIS A 98 6.80 -8.48 -14.14
CA HIS A 98 8.26 -8.44 -14.06
C HIS A 98 8.85 -7.28 -14.88
N THR A 99 8.44 -7.13 -16.14
CA THR A 99 8.93 -6.03 -17.00
C THR A 99 8.66 -4.67 -16.40
N ASN A 100 7.48 -4.47 -15.81
CA ASN A 100 7.10 -3.22 -15.19
C ASN A 100 7.89 -2.94 -13.91
N MET A 101 8.21 -3.97 -13.13
CA MET A 101 9.09 -3.85 -11.96
C MET A 101 10.53 -3.51 -12.34
N VAL A 102 11.05 -4.11 -13.42
CA VAL A 102 12.39 -3.75 -13.98
C VAL A 102 12.40 -2.29 -14.40
N LEU A 103 11.40 -1.84 -15.16
CA LEU A 103 11.28 -0.44 -15.56
C LEU A 103 11.26 0.49 -14.34
N LEU A 104 10.44 0.18 -13.33
CA LEU A 104 10.38 0.98 -12.11
C LEU A 104 11.73 1.01 -11.38
N ASN A 105 12.43 -0.12 -11.31
CA ASN A 105 13.75 -0.20 -10.70
C ASN A 105 14.77 0.71 -11.40
N GLU A 106 14.85 0.65 -12.73
CA GLU A 106 15.76 1.49 -13.54
C GLU A 106 15.45 2.98 -13.37
N VAL A 107 14.17 3.34 -13.40
CA VAL A 107 13.74 4.74 -13.23
C VAL A 107 13.99 5.24 -11.81
N ALA A 108 13.78 4.41 -10.80
CA ALA A 108 14.04 4.76 -9.39
C ALA A 108 15.56 4.96 -9.14
N GLU A 109 16.40 4.10 -9.73
CA GLU A 109 17.86 4.26 -9.67
C GLU A 109 18.30 5.60 -10.29
N ALA A 110 17.79 5.94 -11.48
CA ALA A 110 18.07 7.22 -12.11
C ALA A 110 17.57 8.42 -11.26
N ALA A 111 16.44 8.27 -10.56
CA ALA A 111 15.89 9.32 -9.71
C ALA A 111 16.75 9.61 -8.48
N ASP A 112 17.38 8.60 -7.88
CA ASP A 112 18.29 8.79 -6.73
C ASP A 112 19.47 9.68 -7.11
N ASP A 113 19.98 9.54 -8.34
CA ASP A 113 21.14 10.29 -8.81
C ASP A 113 20.83 11.75 -9.17
N ILE A 114 19.67 12.03 -9.77
CA ILE A 114 19.39 13.30 -10.43
C ILE A 114 18.21 14.08 -9.84
N ALA A 115 17.39 13.47 -9.02
CA ALA A 115 16.13 14.06 -8.54
C ALA A 115 15.76 13.66 -7.12
N ALA A 116 16.72 13.32 -6.25
CA ALA A 116 16.48 12.79 -4.89
C ALA A 116 15.50 13.65 -4.05
N ASP A 117 15.50 14.97 -4.21
CA ASP A 117 14.62 15.91 -3.50
C ASP A 117 13.42 16.38 -4.33
N ALA A 118 13.23 15.87 -5.55
CA ALA A 118 12.18 16.33 -6.43
C ALA A 118 10.80 15.96 -5.92
N ASP A 119 9.86 16.89 -6.10
CA ASP A 119 8.44 16.67 -5.84
C ASP A 119 7.74 16.25 -7.13
N VAL A 120 7.12 15.08 -7.14
CA VAL A 120 6.44 14.47 -8.29
C VAL A 120 4.96 14.32 -8.00
N ALA A 121 4.10 14.79 -8.90
CA ALA A 121 2.65 14.65 -8.75
C ALA A 121 2.22 13.18 -8.86
N TRP A 122 1.43 12.70 -7.90
CA TRP A 122 0.91 11.33 -7.85
C TRP A 122 -0.49 11.27 -7.24
N THR A 123 -1.47 10.75 -7.98
CA THR A 123 -2.86 10.51 -7.49
C THR A 123 -3.43 11.63 -6.60
N GLY A 124 -3.38 12.86 -7.07
CA GLY A 124 -3.95 14.02 -6.35
C GLY A 124 -3.12 14.53 -5.17
N ARG A 125 -1.90 14.06 -5.01
CA ARG A 125 -0.89 14.51 -4.04
C ARG A 125 0.47 14.69 -4.70
N THR A 126 1.43 15.11 -3.92
CA THR A 126 2.84 15.17 -4.32
C THR A 126 3.63 14.17 -3.48
N MET A 127 4.50 13.40 -4.10
CA MET A 127 5.46 12.51 -3.43
C MET A 127 6.89 12.91 -3.78
N LYS A 128 7.83 12.70 -2.87
CA LYS A 128 9.26 12.76 -3.21
C LYS A 128 9.63 11.64 -4.18
N ALA A 129 10.56 11.91 -5.11
CA ALA A 129 10.98 10.92 -6.10
C ALA A 129 11.41 9.57 -5.50
N PRO A 130 12.21 9.50 -4.40
CA PRO A 130 12.55 8.22 -3.76
C PRO A 130 11.34 7.46 -3.21
N TRP A 131 10.27 8.15 -2.86
CA TRP A 131 9.06 7.52 -2.33
C TRP A 131 8.28 6.71 -3.38
N PHE A 132 8.60 6.83 -4.66
CA PHE A 132 7.97 5.99 -5.70
C PHE A 132 8.38 4.52 -5.55
N ALA A 133 9.68 4.25 -5.31
CA ALA A 133 10.13 2.90 -5.00
C ALA A 133 9.59 2.42 -3.65
N GLU A 134 9.63 3.26 -2.60
CA GLU A 134 9.10 2.94 -1.28
C GLU A 134 7.58 2.67 -1.32
N HIS A 135 6.83 3.39 -2.14
CA HIS A 135 5.40 3.13 -2.33
C HIS A 135 5.13 1.76 -2.96
N MET A 136 5.93 1.36 -3.96
CA MET A 136 5.83 -0.01 -4.50
C MET A 136 6.18 -1.07 -3.46
N ARG A 137 7.19 -0.84 -2.61
CA ARG A 137 7.53 -1.73 -1.49
C ARG A 137 6.35 -1.87 -0.53
N GLU A 138 5.72 -0.75 -0.13
CA GLU A 138 4.53 -0.76 0.72
C GLU A 138 3.39 -1.59 0.11
N GLU A 139 3.12 -1.41 -1.17
CA GLU A 139 2.12 -2.18 -1.92
C GLU A 139 2.44 -3.68 -1.94
N LEU A 140 3.71 -4.07 -2.14
CA LEU A 140 4.14 -5.48 -2.08
C LEU A 140 3.95 -6.09 -0.68
N VAL A 141 4.22 -5.34 0.39
CA VAL A 141 3.99 -5.80 1.77
C VAL A 141 2.50 -5.98 2.05
N LEU A 142 1.67 -4.97 1.73
CA LEU A 142 0.23 -4.99 1.98
C LEU A 142 -0.45 -6.13 1.21
N HIS A 143 -0.16 -6.26 -0.07
CA HIS A 143 -0.77 -7.28 -0.90
C HIS A 143 -0.14 -8.67 -0.69
N GLY A 144 1.10 -8.74 -0.21
CA GLY A 144 1.67 -9.97 0.33
C GLY A 144 0.85 -10.47 1.52
N TRP A 145 0.50 -9.58 2.46
CA TRP A 145 -0.39 -9.90 3.57
C TRP A 145 -1.80 -10.26 3.09
N ASP A 146 -2.36 -9.58 2.10
CA ASP A 146 -3.67 -9.94 1.54
C ASP A 146 -3.70 -11.39 1.02
N ILE A 147 -2.57 -11.94 0.59
CA ILE A 147 -2.44 -13.33 0.14
C ILE A 147 -2.26 -14.30 1.30
N THR A 148 -1.37 -13.97 2.25
CA THR A 148 -0.92 -14.90 3.32
C THR A 148 -1.71 -14.77 4.62
N GLY A 149 -2.33 -13.61 4.86
CA GLY A 149 -2.99 -13.28 6.12
C GLY A 149 -2.00 -12.96 7.24
N ASP A 150 -2.42 -13.23 8.49
CA ASP A 150 -1.66 -12.93 9.71
C ASP A 150 -0.52 -13.94 10.00
N ASP A 151 0.25 -14.38 8.99
CA ASP A 151 1.47 -15.15 9.27
C ASP A 151 2.56 -14.26 9.91
N ALA A 152 3.50 -14.90 10.62
CA ALA A 152 4.52 -14.18 11.38
C ALA A 152 5.44 -13.32 10.49
N ALA A 153 5.74 -13.76 9.27
CA ALA A 153 6.61 -13.04 8.35
C ALA A 153 5.91 -11.82 7.75
N ALA A 154 4.63 -11.97 7.37
CA ALA A 154 3.81 -10.85 6.90
C ALA A 154 3.62 -9.79 8.00
N GLN A 155 3.33 -10.23 9.24
CA GLN A 155 3.22 -9.33 10.38
C GLN A 155 4.53 -8.59 10.68
N ALA A 156 5.67 -9.27 10.61
CA ALA A 156 6.97 -8.64 10.84
C ALA A 156 7.25 -7.53 9.82
N ARG A 157 6.97 -7.75 8.54
CA ARG A 157 7.13 -6.73 7.48
C ARG A 157 6.18 -5.54 7.67
N LEU A 158 4.91 -5.80 7.97
CA LEU A 158 3.94 -4.72 8.27
C LEU A 158 4.34 -3.91 9.51
N ALA A 159 5.02 -4.52 10.49
CA ALA A 159 5.43 -3.87 11.74
C ALA A 159 6.68 -3.00 11.58
N GLU A 160 7.37 -3.03 10.45
CA GLU A 160 8.52 -2.18 10.22
C GLU A 160 8.14 -0.69 10.30
N HIS A 161 8.98 0.10 10.95
CA HIS A 161 8.68 1.51 11.26
C HIS A 161 8.37 2.34 10.00
N TRP A 162 9.09 2.09 8.91
CA TRP A 162 8.91 2.81 7.67
C TRP A 162 7.50 2.64 7.07
N MET A 163 6.84 1.49 7.26
CA MET A 163 5.47 1.23 6.78
C MET A 163 4.47 2.26 7.32
N THR A 164 4.49 2.53 8.62
CA THR A 164 3.62 3.58 9.19
C THR A 164 4.04 4.97 8.71
N THR A 165 5.35 5.24 8.66
CA THR A 165 5.88 6.54 8.24
C THR A 165 5.48 6.85 6.81
N HIS A 166 5.66 5.90 5.89
CA HIS A 166 5.27 6.05 4.49
C HIS A 166 3.75 6.23 4.36
N SER A 167 2.95 5.37 4.99
CA SER A 167 1.48 5.48 4.98
C SER A 167 1.01 6.88 5.40
N VAL A 168 1.62 7.48 6.42
CA VAL A 168 1.20 8.80 6.95
C VAL A 168 1.78 9.95 6.16
N LEU A 169 3.08 9.94 5.84
CA LEU A 169 3.77 11.09 5.23
C LEU A 169 3.68 11.09 3.70
N ALA A 170 3.84 9.94 3.06
CA ALA A 170 3.82 9.84 1.61
C ALA A 170 2.40 9.66 1.05
N VAL A 171 1.59 8.77 1.64
CA VAL A 171 0.20 8.56 1.23
C VAL A 171 -0.73 9.60 1.86
N GLY A 172 -0.75 9.67 3.18
CA GLY A 172 -1.41 10.73 3.93
C GLY A 172 -2.93 10.77 3.76
N LYS A 173 -3.48 11.96 3.44
CA LYS A 173 -4.92 12.20 3.29
C LYS A 173 -5.67 11.24 2.36
N PRO A 174 -5.12 10.75 1.24
CA PRO A 174 -5.76 9.71 0.43
C PRO A 174 -6.27 8.51 1.21
N LEU A 175 -5.61 8.08 2.28
CA LEU A 175 -6.09 6.98 3.14
C LEU A 175 -7.48 7.25 3.74
N LEU A 176 -7.85 8.51 3.89
CA LEU A 176 -9.10 8.97 4.49
C LEU A 176 -10.14 9.38 3.44
N ALA A 177 -9.75 9.49 2.16
CA ALA A 177 -10.57 10.12 1.13
C ALA A 177 -11.93 9.43 0.92
N LYS A 178 -11.98 8.11 1.07
CA LYS A 178 -13.22 7.33 0.95
C LYS A 178 -14.10 7.49 2.19
N GLY A 179 -13.51 7.42 3.38
CA GLY A 179 -14.22 7.51 4.64
C GLY A 179 -14.78 8.90 4.92
N VAL A 180 -14.05 9.95 4.58
CA VAL A 180 -14.51 11.36 4.74
C VAL A 180 -15.81 11.61 3.98
N LYS A 181 -16.00 10.99 2.82
CA LYS A 181 -17.24 11.11 2.04
C LYS A 181 -18.48 10.52 2.74
N GLN A 182 -18.27 9.72 3.80
CA GLN A 182 -19.34 9.08 4.57
C GLN A 182 -19.66 9.84 5.86
N LEU A 183 -18.92 10.91 6.18
CA LEU A 183 -19.19 11.74 7.34
C LEU A 183 -20.54 12.46 7.20
N ARG A 184 -21.28 12.51 8.32
CA ARG A 184 -22.54 13.24 8.38
C ARG A 184 -22.26 14.75 8.46
N PRO A 185 -23.21 15.61 8.05
CA PRO A 185 -23.07 17.06 8.25
C PRO A 185 -22.79 17.40 9.72
N GLY A 186 -21.72 18.16 9.97
CA GLY A 186 -21.30 18.55 11.33
C GLY A 186 -20.59 17.43 12.12
N GLU A 187 -20.39 16.26 11.53
CA GLU A 187 -19.61 15.18 12.16
C GLU A 187 -18.13 15.46 12.08
N ARG A 188 -17.43 15.29 13.20
CA ARG A 188 -15.98 15.31 13.31
C ARG A 188 -15.51 14.04 13.99
N ILE A 189 -14.46 13.44 13.45
CA ILE A 189 -13.76 12.30 14.04
C ILE A 189 -12.34 12.75 14.36
N GLU A 190 -11.97 12.66 15.62
CA GLU A 190 -10.60 12.79 16.09
C GLU A 190 -10.18 11.45 16.69
N ALA A 191 -9.07 10.90 16.25
CA ALA A 191 -8.57 9.62 16.71
C ALA A 191 -7.06 9.62 16.83
N ARG A 192 -6.58 8.95 17.87
CA ARG A 192 -5.18 8.72 18.18
C ARG A 192 -4.93 7.22 18.21
N LEU A 193 -4.15 6.74 17.24
CA LEU A 193 -3.79 5.33 17.08
C LEU A 193 -2.41 5.10 17.67
N ARG A 194 -2.34 4.44 18.81
CA ARG A 194 -1.12 4.22 19.59
C ARG A 194 -0.52 2.85 19.36
N VAL A 195 0.79 2.84 19.22
CA VAL A 195 1.63 1.65 19.33
C VAL A 195 2.64 1.91 20.45
N ALA A 196 2.84 0.94 21.33
CA ALA A 196 3.80 1.08 22.42
C ALA A 196 5.22 1.33 21.89
N GLY A 197 5.87 2.37 22.40
CA GLY A 197 7.25 2.72 22.03
C GLY A 197 7.44 3.40 20.66
N ALA A 198 6.35 3.85 20.03
CA ALA A 198 6.40 4.56 18.74
C ALA A 198 5.50 5.80 18.77
N ASP A 199 5.70 6.71 17.80
CA ASP A 199 4.82 7.85 17.60
C ASP A 199 3.38 7.42 17.37
N ASP A 200 2.45 8.22 17.89
CA ASP A 200 1.03 8.07 17.60
C ASP A 200 0.72 8.52 16.17
N VAL A 201 -0.21 7.86 15.52
CA VAL A 201 -0.87 8.40 14.33
C VAL A 201 -2.12 9.15 14.79
N VAL A 202 -2.17 10.45 14.51
CA VAL A 202 -3.31 11.30 14.83
C VAL A 202 -4.07 11.63 13.57
N VAL A 203 -5.37 11.32 13.59
CA VAL A 203 -6.32 11.62 12.53
C VAL A 203 -7.33 12.61 13.05
N ASP A 204 -7.60 13.66 12.28
CA ASP A 204 -8.66 14.64 12.57
C ASP A 204 -9.36 14.95 11.23
N ALA A 205 -10.65 14.61 11.14
CA ALA A 205 -11.40 14.71 9.91
C ALA A 205 -12.84 15.19 10.17
N ASP A 206 -13.25 16.19 9.43
CA ASP A 206 -14.63 16.63 9.24
C ASP A 206 -14.91 16.85 7.76
N ALA A 207 -16.07 17.42 7.42
CA ALA A 207 -16.48 17.67 6.03
C ALA A 207 -15.55 18.66 5.29
N ASP A 208 -14.89 19.55 6.01
CA ASP A 208 -14.12 20.66 5.45
C ASP A 208 -12.61 20.46 5.58
N ARG A 209 -12.21 19.74 6.61
CA ARG A 209 -10.80 19.57 6.97
C ARG A 209 -10.45 18.12 7.27
N THR A 210 -9.37 17.65 6.69
CA THR A 210 -8.81 16.32 6.96
C THR A 210 -7.31 16.41 7.19
N THR A 211 -6.84 15.88 8.32
CA THR A 211 -5.42 15.76 8.63
C THR A 211 -5.09 14.34 9.11
N ILE A 212 -3.92 13.86 8.73
CA ILE A 212 -3.28 12.67 9.28
C ILE A 212 -1.82 13.00 9.50
N ARG A 213 -1.26 12.67 10.66
CA ARG A 213 0.11 13.01 11.02
C ARG A 213 0.68 12.09 12.08
N LEU A 214 1.99 12.03 12.17
CA LEU A 214 2.72 11.46 13.31
C LEU A 214 2.78 12.52 14.44
N ALA A 215 2.75 12.07 15.68
CA ALA A 215 2.89 12.93 16.85
C ALA A 215 3.47 12.14 18.03
N ASP A 216 4.19 12.83 18.90
CA ASP A 216 4.62 12.26 20.17
C ASP A 216 3.43 11.65 20.93
N PRO A 217 3.62 10.52 21.62
CA PRO A 217 2.59 9.94 22.48
C PRO A 217 2.19 10.92 23.59
N ASP A 218 0.96 11.41 23.52
CA ASP A 218 0.39 12.33 24.50
C ASP A 218 -1.09 12.04 24.75
N GLY A 219 -1.53 12.20 26.00
CA GLY A 219 -2.91 11.98 26.39
C GLY A 219 -3.42 10.55 26.18
N PRO A 220 -4.74 10.33 26.24
CA PRO A 220 -5.35 9.01 26.03
C PRO A 220 -5.37 8.61 24.56
N ALA A 221 -5.05 7.35 24.28
CA ALA A 221 -5.24 6.77 22.96
C ALA A 221 -6.72 6.48 22.70
N THR A 222 -7.17 6.69 21.44
CA THR A 222 -8.48 6.22 20.97
C THR A 222 -8.45 4.72 20.72
N LEU A 223 -7.41 4.26 20.05
CA LEU A 223 -7.12 2.85 19.77
C LEU A 223 -5.68 2.54 20.16
N GLU A 224 -5.49 1.40 20.79
CA GLU A 224 -4.18 0.79 21.01
C GLU A 224 -4.03 -0.44 20.12
N THR A 225 -2.91 -0.56 19.43
CA THR A 225 -2.64 -1.62 18.46
C THR A 225 -1.19 -2.05 18.56
N ASP A 226 -0.84 -3.18 17.95
CA ASP A 226 0.54 -3.39 17.52
C ASP A 226 0.84 -2.65 16.19
N ALA A 227 2.11 -2.59 15.79
CA ALA A 227 2.53 -1.82 14.62
C ALA A 227 1.91 -2.35 13.31
N ALA A 228 1.86 -3.67 13.11
CA ALA A 228 1.26 -4.25 11.92
C ALA A 228 -0.24 -4.02 11.85
N ALA A 229 -0.97 -4.17 12.97
CA ALA A 229 -2.41 -3.90 13.03
C ALA A 229 -2.72 -2.42 12.76
N ARG A 230 -1.84 -1.49 13.17
CA ARG A 230 -1.99 -0.06 12.85
C ARG A 230 -1.91 0.18 11.33
N VAL A 231 -0.92 -0.39 10.66
CA VAL A 231 -0.78 -0.26 9.19
C VAL A 231 -2.01 -0.85 8.49
N LEU A 232 -2.46 -2.04 8.89
CA LEU A 232 -3.68 -2.64 8.34
C LEU A 232 -4.89 -1.73 8.48
N LEU A 233 -5.08 -1.11 9.66
CA LEU A 233 -6.17 -0.16 9.89
C LEU A 233 -6.07 1.07 9.00
N LEU A 234 -4.88 1.66 8.85
CA LEU A 234 -4.65 2.82 7.98
C LEU A 234 -5.10 2.54 6.54
N TRP A 235 -4.90 1.31 6.08
CA TRP A 235 -5.24 0.85 4.74
C TRP A 235 -6.64 0.20 4.63
N GLY A 236 -7.49 0.37 5.64
CA GLY A 236 -8.87 -0.14 5.64
C GLY A 236 -8.98 -1.65 5.85
N ARG A 237 -7.91 -2.31 6.23
CA ARG A 237 -7.84 -3.75 6.48
C ARG A 237 -8.05 -4.05 7.97
N ARG A 238 -8.25 -5.33 8.27
CA ARG A 238 -8.42 -5.83 9.65
C ARG A 238 -7.50 -7.00 9.88
N PRO A 239 -6.76 -7.04 11.01
CA PRO A 239 -6.05 -8.26 11.40
C PRO A 239 -7.04 -9.41 11.59
N ALA A 240 -6.61 -10.65 11.32
CA ALA A 240 -7.42 -11.84 11.54
C ALA A 240 -7.77 -12.00 13.03
N ASP A 241 -6.84 -11.66 13.93
CA ASP A 241 -7.09 -11.58 15.36
C ASP A 241 -7.57 -10.18 15.77
N PRO A 242 -8.86 -9.98 16.07
CA PRO A 242 -9.40 -8.69 16.44
C PRO A 242 -8.88 -8.17 17.79
N SER A 243 -8.32 -9.02 18.65
CA SER A 243 -7.75 -8.60 19.94
C SER A 243 -6.51 -7.72 19.81
N ARG A 244 -5.89 -7.68 18.64
CA ARG A 244 -4.77 -6.79 18.31
C ARG A 244 -5.16 -5.31 18.20
N ILE A 245 -6.46 -5.01 18.26
CA ILE A 245 -7.00 -3.65 18.25
C ILE A 245 -7.85 -3.46 19.52
N CYS A 246 -7.35 -2.68 20.47
CA CYS A 246 -8.06 -2.34 21.70
C CYS A 246 -8.65 -0.93 21.62
N SER A 247 -9.97 -0.80 21.75
CA SER A 247 -10.63 0.51 21.83
C SER A 247 -10.76 0.92 23.29
N ARG A 248 -10.30 2.13 23.62
CA ARG A 248 -10.47 2.75 24.94
C ARG A 248 -11.78 3.53 25.07
N VAL A 249 -12.47 3.76 23.96
CA VAL A 249 -13.61 4.66 23.86
C VAL A 249 -14.92 3.97 23.43
N GLY A 250 -14.91 2.66 23.42
CA GLY A 250 -16.09 1.81 23.13
C GLY A 250 -16.26 1.45 21.66
N PRO A 251 -17.21 0.55 21.37
CA PRO A 251 -17.36 -0.05 20.03
C PRO A 251 -17.89 0.92 18.98
N GLU A 252 -18.69 1.90 19.35
CA GLU A 252 -19.23 2.90 18.43
C GLU A 252 -18.11 3.76 17.84
N THR A 253 -17.23 4.28 18.68
CA THR A 253 -16.09 5.08 18.24
C THR A 253 -15.12 4.23 17.38
N LEU A 254 -14.87 2.98 17.77
CA LEU A 254 -14.09 2.05 16.94
C LEU A 254 -14.71 1.89 15.54
N GLY A 255 -16.03 1.70 15.46
CA GLY A 255 -16.76 1.59 14.20
C GLY A 255 -16.60 2.85 13.34
N ARG A 256 -16.71 4.05 13.93
CA ARG A 256 -16.53 5.33 13.24
C ARG A 256 -15.09 5.53 12.72
N VAL A 257 -14.09 5.24 13.55
CA VAL A 257 -12.68 5.30 13.12
C VAL A 257 -12.41 4.33 11.97
N ARG A 258 -12.93 3.11 12.05
CA ARG A 258 -12.82 2.13 10.94
C ARG A 258 -13.51 2.59 9.66
N SER A 259 -14.67 3.24 9.77
CA SER A 259 -15.36 3.79 8.60
C SER A 259 -14.58 4.94 7.97
N LEU A 260 -13.88 5.74 8.78
CA LEU A 260 -13.00 6.79 8.29
C LEU A 260 -11.76 6.21 7.58
N LEU A 261 -11.15 5.17 8.16
CA LEU A 261 -9.99 4.46 7.61
C LEU A 261 -10.44 3.33 6.66
N ALA A 262 -11.32 3.63 5.70
CA ALA A 262 -11.89 2.61 4.81
C ALA A 262 -10.99 2.23 3.61
N GLY A 263 -9.77 2.73 3.59
CA GLY A 263 -8.87 2.63 2.44
C GLY A 263 -9.27 3.58 1.30
N TYR A 264 -8.45 3.64 0.26
CA TYR A 264 -8.71 4.50 -0.91
C TYR A 264 -8.66 3.72 -2.23
#